data_39051102f905074b82273dc2924f3490
#
_entry.id   39051102f905074b82273dc2924f3490
#
_cell.length_a   1.000
_cell.length_b   1.000
_cell.length_c   1.000
_cell.angle_alpha   90.00
_cell.angle_beta   90.00
_cell.angle_gamma   90.00
#
_symmetry.space_group_name_H-M   'P 1'
#
loop_
_entity.id
_entity.type
_entity.pdbx_description
1 polymer ?
#
loop_
_entity_poly.entity_id
_entity_poly.type
_entity_poly.pdbx_seq_one_letter_code
_entity_poly.pdbx_strand_id
1 'polypeptide(L)'
;MNFYAAQAQARRRSVGLVLGFCLALVLTVWWVYMLAQWAVFVLGWFGLVTFSNAAFWMALACGALITLGAANGWQDTQGADLADKLGARALAGSGLDTAERQLLNVVQEMAIATGCPMPAVYILEHPSINALAAGGTPQLALIAVTRGAIKALNRDELQAVVAHEFSHILNGDMRLNMRMAGVLFGLMAVGAVGEDMWERRDLQTNALGCVFIGVGAAGMVMAQVIKNAVCRQREFLADASAVQFTRNPMALIGVLEKIQVQGPGAASDALAVQTLPMRVMAHFFFVSPVRSVLENWLATHPPIDARIRAIDPRAHLRLAGADHGLALAATLQTQVPEGLRSRLEQGGSAVGVVYGLLMHDKLETRQAQCQRLGAQTSALVVDAAIEAHLEVRALAPPLRLVVLSLALPALRTLPPVEQDAVLYQAQSLVMADGKVIAFALVATVLLQHTLRPSPGPTRLRSGAAVLHMRMLLSFLAYCGAKGQSAAAQAAYAQALPFLPALQKHALLPPQACVPQAVQASLLALSALAPLEKEPFVAALRACALQDGTLRVVEWEIVRMLCQCLGVACPLTAPGFAHDIFATL
;
A
#
# COMPACT_ATOMS: atom_id res chain seq x y z
N MET A 1 -5.85 -15.65 15.09
CA MET A 1 -4.93 -14.52 15.42
C MET A 1 -5.68 -13.22 15.17
N ASN A 2 -5.70 -12.27 16.12
CA ASN A 2 -6.32 -10.98 15.86
C ASN A 2 -5.38 -10.16 14.98
N PHE A 3 -5.73 -9.98 13.70
CA PHE A 3 -4.93 -9.28 12.69
C PHE A 3 -4.57 -7.85 13.14
N TYR A 4 -5.53 -7.11 13.67
CA TYR A 4 -5.30 -5.73 14.13
C TYR A 4 -4.35 -5.67 15.32
N ALA A 5 -4.45 -6.63 16.26
CA ALA A 5 -3.53 -6.72 17.39
C ALA A 5 -2.09 -7.03 16.93
N ALA A 6 -1.94 -7.96 15.98
CA ALA A 6 -0.64 -8.30 15.40
C ALA A 6 -0.04 -7.09 14.64
N GLN A 7 -0.87 -6.40 13.86
CA GLN A 7 -0.48 -5.18 13.12
C GLN A 7 -0.08 -4.04 14.08
N ALA A 8 -0.84 -3.83 15.16
CA ALA A 8 -0.53 -2.83 16.17
C ALA A 8 0.76 -3.16 16.93
N GLN A 9 0.97 -4.44 17.27
CA GLN A 9 2.20 -4.90 17.93
C GLN A 9 3.42 -4.71 17.02
N ALA A 10 3.32 -5.08 15.74
CA ALA A 10 4.39 -4.88 14.76
C ALA A 10 4.70 -3.39 14.59
N ARG A 11 3.67 -2.53 14.55
CA ARG A 11 3.84 -1.07 14.46
C ARG A 11 4.52 -0.49 15.71
N ARG A 12 4.15 -0.92 16.92
CA ARG A 12 4.81 -0.49 18.16
C ARG A 12 6.28 -0.92 18.18
N ARG A 13 6.59 -2.16 17.81
CA ARG A 13 7.96 -2.65 17.70
C ARG A 13 8.75 -1.89 16.62
N SER A 14 8.15 -1.61 15.47
CA SER A 14 8.76 -0.80 14.42
C SER A 14 9.05 0.61 14.88
N VAL A 15 8.17 1.26 15.64
CA VAL A 15 8.42 2.58 16.23
C VAL A 15 9.61 2.54 17.19
N GLY A 16 9.68 1.54 18.07
CA GLY A 16 10.83 1.35 18.98
C GLY A 16 12.14 1.15 18.23
N LEU A 17 12.13 0.35 17.15
CA LEU A 17 13.31 0.13 16.30
C LEU A 17 13.68 1.40 15.50
N VAL A 18 12.71 2.17 15.00
CA VAL A 18 12.96 3.46 14.32
C VAL A 18 13.55 4.47 15.29
N LEU A 19 13.04 4.54 16.53
CA LEU A 19 13.64 5.40 17.57
C LEU A 19 15.06 4.94 17.91
N GLY A 20 15.30 3.62 18.03
CA GLY A 20 16.63 3.06 18.17
C GLY A 20 17.56 3.40 17.00
N PHE A 21 17.03 3.41 15.78
CA PHE A 21 17.75 3.81 14.58
C PHE A 21 18.12 5.30 14.60
N CYS A 22 17.18 6.18 14.95
CA CYS A 22 17.47 7.61 15.12
C CYS A 22 18.50 7.85 16.23
N LEU A 23 18.40 7.14 17.35
CA LEU A 23 19.38 7.22 18.43
C LEU A 23 20.77 6.75 17.95
N ALA A 24 20.83 5.66 17.18
CA ALA A 24 22.08 5.17 16.61
C ALA A 24 22.72 6.20 15.67
N LEU A 25 21.92 6.90 14.86
CA LEU A 25 22.43 7.99 14.01
C LEU A 25 22.98 9.16 14.84
N VAL A 26 22.27 9.58 15.89
CA VAL A 26 22.74 10.64 16.80
C VAL A 26 24.04 10.20 17.48
N LEU A 27 24.12 8.95 17.95
CA LEU A 27 25.34 8.39 18.52
C LEU A 27 26.47 8.32 17.48
N THR A 28 26.18 8.00 16.22
CA THR A 28 27.18 8.02 15.14
C THR A 28 27.77 9.41 14.99
N VAL A 29 26.94 10.46 14.88
CA VAL A 29 27.42 11.85 14.77
C VAL A 29 28.19 12.28 16.02
N TRP A 30 27.73 11.85 17.21
CA TRP A 30 28.45 12.10 18.47
C TRP A 30 29.81 11.40 18.51
N TRP A 31 29.89 10.14 18.06
CA TRP A 31 31.15 9.42 17.94
C TRP A 31 32.10 10.08 16.94
N VAL A 32 31.59 10.60 15.82
CA VAL A 32 32.39 11.42 14.88
C VAL A 32 33.00 12.60 15.61
N TYR A 33 32.18 13.32 16.37
CA TYR A 33 32.65 14.46 17.13
C TYR A 33 33.76 14.07 18.13
N MET A 34 33.57 12.99 18.88
CA MET A 34 34.56 12.50 19.84
C MET A 34 35.86 12.04 19.18
N LEU A 35 35.77 11.26 18.08
CA LEU A 35 36.94 10.80 17.33
C LEU A 35 37.67 11.98 16.69
N ALA A 36 36.95 12.96 16.14
CA ALA A 36 37.54 14.17 15.59
C ALA A 36 38.22 15.01 16.68
N GLN A 37 37.63 15.16 17.86
CA GLN A 37 38.25 15.84 19.00
C GLN A 37 39.56 15.11 19.43
N TRP A 38 39.51 13.79 19.51
CA TRP A 38 40.69 12.99 19.82
C TRP A 38 41.79 13.14 18.75
N ALA A 39 41.43 13.10 17.46
CA ALA A 39 42.34 13.31 16.35
C ALA A 39 42.97 14.72 16.39
N VAL A 40 42.17 15.76 16.62
CA VAL A 40 42.66 17.15 16.78
C VAL A 40 43.60 17.26 17.97
N PHE A 41 43.31 16.60 19.09
CA PHE A 41 44.17 16.56 20.28
C PHE A 41 45.53 15.89 19.98
N VAL A 42 45.51 14.70 19.32
CA VAL A 42 46.71 13.96 18.96
C VAL A 42 47.56 14.71 17.95
N LEU A 43 46.93 15.24 16.87
CA LEU A 43 47.62 16.01 15.84
C LEU A 43 48.14 17.37 16.38
N GLY A 44 47.43 17.96 17.32
CA GLY A 44 47.87 19.18 18.04
C GLY A 44 49.11 18.93 18.88
N TRP A 45 49.23 17.73 19.53
CA TRP A 45 50.43 17.33 20.26
C TRP A 45 51.71 17.32 19.38
N PHE A 46 51.52 16.94 18.10
CA PHE A 46 52.60 16.98 17.09
C PHE A 46 52.74 18.34 16.38
N GLY A 47 51.97 19.38 16.78
CA GLY A 47 52.00 20.68 16.16
C GLY A 47 51.42 20.77 14.75
N LEU A 48 50.66 19.73 14.32
CA LEU A 48 50.14 19.60 12.95
C LEU A 48 48.78 20.31 12.75
N VAL A 49 48.02 20.60 13.81
CA VAL A 49 46.67 21.24 13.74
C VAL A 49 46.47 22.24 14.89
N THR A 50 46.00 23.45 14.57
CA THR A 50 45.73 24.51 15.54
C THR A 50 44.22 24.89 15.70
N PHE A 51 43.29 24.19 14.98
CA PHE A 51 41.88 24.58 14.95
C PHE A 51 41.07 23.89 16.06
N SER A 52 40.63 24.64 17.06
CA SER A 52 39.78 24.12 18.15
C SER A 52 38.38 23.69 17.72
N ASN A 53 37.83 24.24 16.63
CA ASN A 53 36.46 23.98 16.18
C ASN A 53 36.33 22.99 15.00
N ALA A 54 37.43 22.43 14.52
CA ALA A 54 37.43 21.50 13.37
C ALA A 54 36.52 20.29 13.61
N ALA A 55 36.54 19.70 14.79
CA ALA A 55 35.69 18.58 15.18
C ALA A 55 34.19 18.89 15.13
N PHE A 56 33.78 20.10 15.53
CA PHE A 56 32.39 20.54 15.45
C PHE A 56 31.94 20.67 13.99
N TRP A 57 32.74 21.29 13.13
CA TRP A 57 32.42 21.44 11.72
C TRP A 57 32.39 20.10 10.98
N MET A 58 33.26 19.16 11.36
CA MET A 58 33.23 17.78 10.82
C MET A 58 31.95 17.05 11.21
N ALA A 59 31.55 17.11 12.48
CA ALA A 59 30.30 16.47 12.92
C ALA A 59 29.08 17.09 12.22
N LEU A 60 29.07 18.42 12.05
CA LEU A 60 28.02 19.14 11.33
C LEU A 60 27.98 18.73 9.85
N ALA A 61 29.14 18.65 9.20
CA ALA A 61 29.26 18.19 7.80
C ALA A 61 28.78 16.75 7.62
N CYS A 62 29.13 15.83 8.52
CA CYS A 62 28.61 14.46 8.52
C CYS A 62 27.09 14.45 8.67
N GLY A 63 26.53 15.19 9.63
CA GLY A 63 25.08 15.31 9.80
C GLY A 63 24.38 15.87 8.55
N ALA A 64 24.97 16.89 7.94
CA ALA A 64 24.45 17.45 6.68
C ALA A 64 24.51 16.44 5.52
N LEU A 65 25.63 15.72 5.37
CA LEU A 65 25.76 14.68 4.34
C LEU A 65 24.76 13.54 4.53
N ILE A 66 24.55 13.08 5.78
CA ILE A 66 23.54 12.05 6.08
C ILE A 66 22.14 12.55 5.71
N THR A 67 21.80 13.80 6.05
CA THR A 67 20.46 14.35 5.76
C THR A 67 20.25 14.60 4.25
N LEU A 68 21.25 15.15 3.57
CA LEU A 68 21.19 15.38 2.11
C LEU A 68 21.17 14.07 1.34
N GLY A 69 22.02 13.10 1.71
CA GLY A 69 22.04 11.79 1.09
C GLY A 69 20.74 11.03 1.34
N ALA A 70 20.15 11.15 2.54
CA ALA A 70 18.83 10.59 2.85
C ALA A 70 17.72 11.22 2.01
N ALA A 71 17.77 12.54 1.78
CA ALA A 71 16.79 13.24 0.95
C ALA A 71 16.90 12.82 -0.54
N ASN A 72 18.11 12.76 -1.08
CA ASN A 72 18.36 12.33 -2.47
C ASN A 72 18.01 10.85 -2.67
N GLY A 73 18.45 9.97 -1.75
CA GLY A 73 18.13 8.54 -1.82
C GLY A 73 16.64 8.25 -1.72
N TRP A 74 15.88 9.12 -1.06
CA TRP A 74 14.42 9.06 -1.02
C TRP A 74 13.78 9.28 -2.39
N GLN A 75 14.27 10.25 -3.17
CA GLN A 75 13.75 10.54 -4.51
C GLN A 75 14.02 9.39 -5.49
N ASP A 76 15.19 8.78 -5.41
CA ASP A 76 15.62 7.69 -6.29
C ASP A 76 14.90 6.35 -6.06
N THR A 77 14.17 6.19 -4.96
CA THR A 77 13.50 4.93 -4.60
C THR A 77 11.99 4.96 -4.82
N GLN A 78 11.46 5.97 -5.51
CA GLN A 78 10.01 6.08 -5.74
C GLN A 78 9.52 5.20 -6.90
N GLY A 79 8.56 4.35 -6.61
CA GLY A 79 7.60 3.62 -7.44
C GLY A 79 8.02 3.29 -8.89
N ALA A 80 7.50 4.03 -9.86
CA ALA A 80 7.72 3.76 -11.28
C ALA A 80 9.20 3.86 -11.70
N ASP A 81 9.95 4.83 -11.15
CA ASP A 81 11.39 4.98 -11.42
C ASP A 81 12.19 3.74 -10.97
N LEU A 82 11.74 3.07 -9.92
CA LEU A 82 12.35 1.82 -9.48
C LEU A 82 12.07 0.69 -10.48
N ALA A 83 10.85 0.59 -10.99
CA ALA A 83 10.50 -0.42 -12.00
C ALA A 83 11.34 -0.24 -13.28
N ASP A 84 11.52 0.98 -13.74
CA ASP A 84 12.35 1.31 -14.91
C ASP A 84 13.83 0.99 -14.66
N LYS A 85 14.37 1.35 -13.50
CA LYS A 85 15.75 1.01 -13.10
C LYS A 85 15.99 -0.50 -13.01
N LEU A 86 14.95 -1.28 -12.69
CA LEU A 86 14.98 -2.74 -12.66
C LEU A 86 14.76 -3.37 -14.04
N GLY A 87 14.45 -2.59 -15.06
CA GLY A 87 14.08 -3.09 -16.40
C GLY A 87 12.78 -3.87 -16.39
N ALA A 88 11.86 -3.53 -15.48
CA ALA A 88 10.58 -4.20 -15.36
C ALA A 88 9.61 -3.71 -16.43
N ARG A 89 8.91 -4.65 -17.10
CA ARG A 89 7.90 -4.35 -18.12
C ARG A 89 6.52 -4.24 -17.45
N ALA A 90 5.83 -3.13 -17.70
CA ALA A 90 4.46 -2.95 -17.24
C ALA A 90 3.51 -3.96 -17.92
N LEU A 91 2.64 -4.57 -17.14
CA LEU A 91 1.53 -5.39 -17.64
C LEU A 91 0.32 -4.50 -17.89
N ALA A 92 0.22 -3.96 -19.11
CA ALA A 92 -0.91 -3.15 -19.55
C ALA A 92 -1.21 -3.45 -21.03
N GLY A 93 -2.50 -3.48 -21.39
CA GLY A 93 -2.97 -3.58 -22.78
C GLY A 93 -3.22 -4.99 -23.32
N SER A 94 -3.58 -5.06 -24.60
CA SER A 94 -3.86 -6.28 -25.34
C SER A 94 -2.56 -6.95 -25.82
N GLY A 95 -2.40 -8.24 -25.56
CA GLY A 95 -1.22 -9.01 -26.01
C GLY A 95 -0.51 -9.77 -24.88
N LEU A 96 -1.12 -9.82 -23.70
CA LEU A 96 -0.60 -10.60 -22.58
C LEU A 96 -0.70 -12.11 -22.88
N ASP A 97 0.36 -12.85 -22.53
CA ASP A 97 0.32 -14.30 -22.56
C ASP A 97 -0.60 -14.87 -21.44
N THR A 98 -0.88 -16.17 -21.49
CA THR A 98 -1.79 -16.82 -20.52
C THR A 98 -1.28 -16.69 -19.08
N ALA A 99 0.04 -16.79 -18.88
CA ALA A 99 0.64 -16.71 -17.55
C ALA A 99 0.64 -15.26 -17.01
N GLU A 100 0.81 -14.27 -17.88
CA GLU A 100 0.70 -12.85 -17.56
C GLU A 100 -0.73 -12.45 -17.18
N ARG A 101 -1.72 -12.97 -17.91
CA ARG A 101 -3.13 -12.80 -17.56
C ARG A 101 -3.46 -13.45 -16.23
N GLN A 102 -2.92 -14.63 -15.94
CA GLN A 102 -3.08 -15.28 -14.64
C GLN A 102 -2.53 -14.40 -13.51
N LEU A 103 -1.34 -13.82 -13.66
CA LEU A 103 -0.77 -12.89 -12.68
C LEU A 103 -1.69 -11.68 -12.48
N LEU A 104 -2.11 -11.05 -13.57
CA LEU A 104 -2.98 -9.87 -13.50
C LEU A 104 -4.30 -10.19 -12.77
N ASN A 105 -4.92 -11.34 -13.10
CA ASN A 105 -6.13 -11.82 -12.45
C ASN A 105 -5.92 -12.03 -10.94
N VAL A 106 -4.82 -12.68 -10.55
CA VAL A 106 -4.49 -12.91 -9.14
C VAL A 106 -4.30 -11.59 -8.38
N VAL A 107 -3.61 -10.60 -8.98
CA VAL A 107 -3.43 -9.28 -8.36
C VAL A 107 -4.77 -8.54 -8.22
N GLN A 108 -5.63 -8.62 -9.25
CA GLN A 108 -6.98 -8.03 -9.21
C GLN A 108 -7.85 -8.68 -8.11
N GLU A 109 -7.84 -10.01 -8.03
CA GLU A 109 -8.54 -10.75 -6.98
C GLU A 109 -8.07 -10.32 -5.58
N MET A 110 -6.76 -10.22 -5.39
CA MET A 110 -6.19 -9.78 -4.11
C MET A 110 -6.56 -8.33 -3.78
N ALA A 111 -6.57 -7.42 -4.76
CA ALA A 111 -7.02 -6.05 -4.56
C ALA A 111 -8.50 -6.01 -4.14
N ILE A 112 -9.34 -6.82 -4.80
CA ILE A 112 -10.76 -6.96 -4.46
C ILE A 112 -10.92 -7.57 -3.06
N ALA A 113 -10.21 -8.66 -2.75
CA ALA A 113 -10.34 -9.38 -1.49
C ALA A 113 -9.88 -8.55 -0.28
N THR A 114 -8.79 -7.81 -0.43
CA THR A 114 -8.21 -6.98 0.64
C THR A 114 -8.83 -5.59 0.77
N GLY A 115 -9.55 -5.13 -0.28
CA GLY A 115 -10.04 -3.75 -0.36
C GLY A 115 -8.92 -2.72 -0.59
N CYS A 116 -7.74 -3.17 -1.03
CA CYS A 116 -6.63 -2.29 -1.38
C CYS A 116 -6.84 -1.71 -2.79
N PRO A 117 -6.43 -0.46 -3.07
CA PRO A 117 -6.36 0.02 -4.44
C PRO A 117 -5.50 -0.91 -5.29
N MET A 118 -5.94 -1.16 -6.53
CA MET A 118 -5.20 -2.01 -7.45
C MET A 118 -3.80 -1.43 -7.70
N PRO A 119 -2.71 -2.14 -7.39
CA PRO A 119 -1.36 -1.70 -7.71
C PRO A 119 -1.09 -1.81 -9.22
N ALA A 120 -0.13 -1.05 -9.72
CA ALA A 120 0.41 -1.28 -11.07
C ALA A 120 1.21 -2.59 -11.08
N VAL A 121 1.03 -3.40 -12.14
CA VAL A 121 1.65 -4.73 -12.22
C VAL A 121 2.77 -4.71 -13.25
N TYR A 122 3.92 -5.26 -12.88
CA TYR A 122 5.11 -5.34 -13.73
C TYR A 122 5.66 -6.76 -13.76
N ILE A 123 6.37 -7.10 -14.83
CA ILE A 123 7.16 -8.33 -14.95
C ILE A 123 8.64 -7.99 -15.01
N LEU A 124 9.42 -8.75 -14.26
CA LEU A 124 10.87 -8.81 -14.35
C LEU A 124 11.24 -10.07 -15.15
N GLU A 125 11.94 -9.89 -16.25
CA GLU A 125 12.40 -11.00 -17.09
C GLU A 125 13.60 -11.70 -16.42
N HIS A 126 13.31 -12.46 -15.37
CA HIS A 126 14.29 -13.15 -14.54
C HIS A 126 13.85 -14.56 -14.20
N PRO A 127 14.76 -15.58 -14.22
CA PRO A 127 14.40 -16.99 -14.04
C PRO A 127 14.14 -17.41 -12.59
N SER A 128 14.57 -16.64 -11.59
CA SER A 128 14.32 -16.97 -10.17
C SER A 128 12.85 -16.77 -9.78
N ILE A 129 12.43 -17.48 -8.73
CA ILE A 129 11.13 -17.22 -8.07
C ILE A 129 11.29 -16.03 -7.16
N ASN A 130 10.74 -14.87 -7.56
CA ASN A 130 10.79 -13.66 -6.75
C ASN A 130 9.64 -12.70 -7.08
N ALA A 131 9.36 -11.77 -6.15
CA ALA A 131 8.43 -10.67 -6.32
C ALA A 131 8.89 -9.47 -5.49
N LEU A 132 8.32 -8.31 -5.73
CA LEU A 132 8.51 -7.13 -4.90
C LEU A 132 7.30 -6.21 -4.95
N ALA A 133 7.06 -5.50 -3.86
CA ALA A 133 6.17 -4.35 -3.81
C ALA A 133 6.97 -3.07 -3.57
N ALA A 134 6.63 -2.00 -4.28
CA ALA A 134 7.25 -0.69 -4.12
C ALA A 134 6.19 0.43 -4.20
N GLY A 135 6.55 1.63 -3.75
CA GLY A 135 5.69 2.81 -3.77
C GLY A 135 5.57 3.49 -2.40
N GLY A 136 5.32 4.79 -2.39
CA GLY A 136 5.24 5.58 -1.16
C GLY A 136 3.92 5.44 -0.39
N THR A 137 2.84 5.05 -1.07
CA THR A 137 1.50 4.89 -0.51
C THR A 137 0.79 3.73 -1.20
N PRO A 138 -0.27 3.15 -0.60
CA PRO A 138 -1.07 2.10 -1.26
C PRO A 138 -1.64 2.52 -2.62
N GLN A 139 -1.93 3.82 -2.80
CA GLN A 139 -2.45 4.37 -4.05
C GLN A 139 -1.39 4.44 -5.16
N LEU A 140 -0.12 4.57 -4.80
CA LEU A 140 1.03 4.63 -5.70
C LEU A 140 1.83 3.33 -5.71
N ALA A 141 1.25 2.25 -5.15
CA ALA A 141 1.91 0.96 -5.08
C ALA A 141 2.04 0.31 -6.46
N LEU A 142 3.14 -0.40 -6.62
CA LEU A 142 3.34 -1.34 -7.71
C LEU A 142 3.74 -2.71 -7.16
N ILE A 143 3.45 -3.75 -7.93
CA ILE A 143 3.92 -5.11 -7.69
C ILE A 143 4.67 -5.56 -8.95
N ALA A 144 5.90 -6.02 -8.79
CA ALA A 144 6.65 -6.65 -9.84
C ALA A 144 6.92 -8.11 -9.49
N VAL A 145 6.68 -9.01 -10.45
CA VAL A 145 6.85 -10.47 -10.29
C VAL A 145 7.81 -10.96 -11.37
N THR A 146 8.70 -11.85 -11.01
CA THR A 146 9.66 -12.42 -11.96
C THR A 146 8.99 -13.43 -12.90
N ARG A 147 9.52 -13.54 -14.11
CA ARG A 147 9.07 -14.56 -15.09
C ARG A 147 9.22 -15.97 -14.54
N GLY A 148 10.28 -16.23 -13.75
CA GLY A 148 10.49 -17.51 -13.09
C GLY A 148 9.39 -17.86 -12.09
N ALA A 149 8.92 -16.88 -11.30
CA ALA A 149 7.80 -17.09 -10.37
C ALA A 149 6.52 -17.47 -11.11
N ILE A 150 6.18 -16.75 -12.19
CA ILE A 150 4.97 -17.00 -12.98
C ILE A 150 4.98 -18.40 -13.62
N LYS A 151 6.17 -18.89 -14.03
CA LYS A 151 6.33 -20.21 -14.66
C LYS A 151 6.38 -21.37 -13.66
N ALA A 152 6.99 -21.18 -12.49
CA ALA A 152 7.26 -22.23 -11.52
C ALA A 152 6.15 -22.42 -10.48
N LEU A 153 5.36 -21.37 -10.22
CA LEU A 153 4.31 -21.40 -9.22
C LEU A 153 2.96 -21.77 -9.84
N ASN A 154 2.21 -22.62 -9.14
CA ASN A 154 0.81 -22.81 -9.47
C ASN A 154 -0.01 -21.57 -9.05
N ARG A 155 -1.30 -21.55 -9.39
CA ARG A 155 -2.17 -20.39 -9.13
C ARG A 155 -2.25 -20.04 -7.64
N ASP A 156 -2.38 -21.02 -6.75
CA ASP A 156 -2.51 -20.80 -5.31
C ASP A 156 -1.19 -20.29 -4.71
N GLU A 157 -0.07 -20.83 -5.15
CA GLU A 157 1.26 -20.37 -4.75
C GLU A 157 1.54 -18.94 -5.24
N LEU A 158 1.18 -18.62 -6.50
CA LEU A 158 1.28 -17.27 -7.04
C LEU A 158 0.40 -16.30 -6.23
N GLN A 159 -0.79 -16.73 -5.86
CA GLN A 159 -1.70 -15.97 -5.02
C GLN A 159 -1.12 -15.72 -3.61
N ALA A 160 -0.43 -16.72 -3.03
CA ALA A 160 0.23 -16.56 -1.74
C ALA A 160 1.38 -15.54 -1.78
N VAL A 161 2.18 -15.53 -2.87
CA VAL A 161 3.23 -14.51 -3.08
C VAL A 161 2.61 -13.13 -3.25
N VAL A 162 1.61 -12.98 -4.09
CA VAL A 162 0.91 -11.71 -4.31
C VAL A 162 0.26 -11.22 -3.01
N ALA A 163 -0.33 -12.11 -2.22
CA ALA A 163 -0.91 -11.78 -0.91
C ALA A 163 0.13 -11.25 0.08
N HIS A 164 1.35 -11.83 0.05
CA HIS A 164 2.47 -11.36 0.85
C HIS A 164 2.87 -9.92 0.45
N GLU A 165 2.97 -9.63 -0.85
CA GLU A 165 3.24 -8.27 -1.35
C GLU A 165 2.12 -7.28 -0.98
N PHE A 166 0.85 -7.69 -1.05
CA PHE A 166 -0.27 -6.88 -0.57
C PHE A 166 -0.18 -6.58 0.93
N SER A 167 0.37 -7.51 1.72
CA SER A 167 0.62 -7.24 3.14
C SER A 167 1.59 -6.09 3.35
N HIS A 168 2.68 -6.02 2.59
CA HIS A 168 3.63 -4.92 2.65
C HIS A 168 2.99 -3.58 2.25
N ILE A 169 2.13 -3.58 1.23
CA ILE A 169 1.37 -2.40 0.80
C ILE A 169 0.47 -1.91 1.94
N LEU A 170 -0.34 -2.79 2.52
CA LEU A 170 -1.31 -2.46 3.56
C LEU A 170 -0.65 -2.02 4.88
N ASN A 171 0.49 -2.62 5.22
CA ASN A 171 1.23 -2.30 6.44
C ASN A 171 2.12 -1.05 6.30
N GLY A 172 2.25 -0.48 5.10
CA GLY A 172 3.10 0.68 4.83
C GLY A 172 4.60 0.38 4.92
N ASP A 173 5.00 -0.89 4.73
CA ASP A 173 6.38 -1.36 4.84
C ASP A 173 7.27 -0.72 3.80
N MET A 174 6.74 -0.52 2.60
CA MET A 174 7.43 0.13 1.48
C MET A 174 7.96 1.51 1.89
N ARG A 175 7.11 2.35 2.50
CA ARG A 175 7.48 3.69 2.95
C ARG A 175 8.56 3.68 4.02
N LEU A 176 8.46 2.75 4.97
CA LEU A 176 9.46 2.59 6.01
C LEU A 176 10.81 2.15 5.42
N ASN A 177 10.78 1.17 4.54
CA ASN A 177 11.97 0.64 3.88
C ASN A 177 12.67 1.71 3.03
N MET A 178 11.91 2.52 2.27
CA MET A 178 12.46 3.63 1.49
C MET A 178 13.16 4.67 2.37
N ARG A 179 12.55 5.03 3.52
CA ARG A 179 13.18 5.97 4.47
C ARG A 179 14.48 5.41 5.04
N MET A 180 14.50 4.13 5.40
CA MET A 180 15.72 3.49 5.91
C MET A 180 16.80 3.39 4.81
N ALA A 181 16.41 3.10 3.57
CA ALA A 181 17.33 3.09 2.42
C ALA A 181 17.94 4.49 2.21
N GLY A 182 17.14 5.55 2.24
CA GLY A 182 17.62 6.93 2.11
C GLY A 182 18.69 7.28 3.16
N VAL A 183 18.50 6.87 4.41
CA VAL A 183 19.52 7.08 5.46
C VAL A 183 20.81 6.30 5.16
N LEU A 184 20.71 5.06 4.66
CA LEU A 184 21.88 4.30 4.24
C LEU A 184 22.65 5.00 3.12
N PHE A 185 21.94 5.58 2.14
CA PHE A 185 22.59 6.42 1.11
C PHE A 185 23.33 7.62 1.71
N GLY A 186 22.73 8.27 2.72
CA GLY A 186 23.40 9.35 3.44
C GLY A 186 24.69 8.92 4.14
N LEU A 187 24.68 7.76 4.79
CA LEU A 187 25.89 7.19 5.42
C LEU A 187 26.96 6.78 4.40
N MET A 188 26.52 6.25 3.24
CA MET A 188 27.43 5.98 2.12
C MET A 188 28.09 7.25 1.60
N ALA A 189 27.36 8.35 1.49
CA ALA A 189 27.90 9.64 1.07
C ALA A 189 29.00 10.15 2.02
N VAL A 190 28.85 9.91 3.33
CA VAL A 190 29.92 10.22 4.31
C VAL A 190 31.19 9.44 3.99
N GLY A 191 31.07 8.12 3.75
CA GLY A 191 32.20 7.28 3.37
C GLY A 191 32.88 7.72 2.07
N ALA A 192 32.08 8.02 1.04
CA ALA A 192 32.59 8.48 -0.27
C ALA A 192 33.36 9.80 -0.18
N VAL A 193 32.91 10.74 0.66
CA VAL A 193 33.69 11.97 0.93
C VAL A 193 35.02 11.64 1.61
N GLY A 194 35.02 10.66 2.53
CA GLY A 194 36.25 10.20 3.14
C GLY A 194 37.23 9.56 2.16
N GLU A 195 36.73 8.78 1.20
CA GLU A 195 37.53 8.19 0.13
C GLU A 195 38.16 9.27 -0.79
N ASP A 196 37.38 10.29 -1.22
CA ASP A 196 37.88 11.43 -1.99
C ASP A 196 38.96 12.22 -1.23
N MET A 197 38.77 12.40 0.09
CA MET A 197 39.77 13.05 0.94
C MET A 197 41.06 12.21 1.08
N TRP A 198 40.95 10.88 1.15
CA TRP A 198 42.08 9.97 1.23
C TRP A 198 42.97 9.96 -0.03
N GLU A 199 42.37 10.20 -1.18
CA GLU A 199 43.13 10.26 -2.46
C GLU A 199 43.96 11.56 -2.60
N ARG A 200 43.69 12.57 -1.75
CA ARG A 200 44.46 13.83 -1.75
C ARG A 200 45.78 13.60 -1.03
N ARG A 201 46.89 13.97 -1.68
CA ARG A 201 48.26 13.68 -1.19
C ARG A 201 48.73 14.55 0.01
N ASP A 202 47.81 15.02 0.83
CA ASP A 202 48.09 15.81 2.04
C ASP A 202 47.79 15.01 3.32
N LEU A 203 48.78 14.92 4.24
CA LEU A 203 48.71 14.10 5.43
C LEU A 203 47.52 14.48 6.34
N GLN A 204 47.20 15.78 6.44
CA GLN A 204 46.11 16.25 7.31
C GLN A 204 44.74 15.86 6.70
N THR A 205 44.56 16.07 5.40
CA THR A 205 43.36 15.70 4.64
C THR A 205 43.14 14.18 4.68
N ASN A 206 44.22 13.39 4.51
CA ASN A 206 44.15 11.93 4.60
C ASN A 206 43.76 11.43 5.99
N ALA A 207 44.29 12.04 7.07
CA ALA A 207 43.90 11.68 8.42
C ALA A 207 42.42 11.95 8.70
N LEU A 208 41.88 13.07 8.19
CA LEU A 208 40.46 13.38 8.23
C LEU A 208 39.63 12.41 7.37
N GLY A 209 40.11 12.08 6.17
CA GLY A 209 39.50 11.11 5.28
C GLY A 209 39.32 9.73 5.96
N CYS A 210 40.33 9.26 6.68
CA CYS A 210 40.22 8.01 7.47
C CYS A 210 39.06 8.06 8.50
N VAL A 211 38.89 9.20 9.17
CA VAL A 211 37.78 9.36 10.13
C VAL A 211 36.44 9.26 9.44
N PHE A 212 36.25 9.93 8.29
CA PHE A 212 35.01 9.88 7.52
C PHE A 212 34.72 8.47 6.98
N ILE A 213 35.75 7.77 6.46
CA ILE A 213 35.62 6.36 6.01
C ILE A 213 35.21 5.47 7.18
N GLY A 214 35.90 5.57 8.33
CA GLY A 214 35.61 4.76 9.51
C GLY A 214 34.20 4.99 10.04
N VAL A 215 33.77 6.24 10.09
CA VAL A 215 32.43 6.63 10.53
C VAL A 215 31.36 6.14 9.54
N GLY A 216 31.56 6.39 8.24
CA GLY A 216 30.64 5.93 7.20
C GLY A 216 30.46 4.41 7.25
N ALA A 217 31.58 3.66 7.37
CA ALA A 217 31.56 2.20 7.48
C ALA A 217 30.86 1.71 8.77
N ALA A 218 31.21 2.25 9.93
CA ALA A 218 30.60 1.85 11.20
C ALA A 218 29.11 2.21 11.26
N GLY A 219 28.75 3.42 10.81
CA GLY A 219 27.36 3.89 10.73
C GLY A 219 26.54 3.02 9.77
N MET A 220 27.11 2.66 8.62
CA MET A 220 26.45 1.80 7.63
C MET A 220 26.19 0.40 8.21
N VAL A 221 27.18 -0.21 8.87
CA VAL A 221 27.02 -1.55 9.48
C VAL A 221 25.92 -1.51 10.54
N MET A 222 25.94 -0.53 11.44
CA MET A 222 24.93 -0.38 12.49
C MET A 222 23.53 -0.14 11.90
N ALA A 223 23.41 0.77 10.94
CA ALA A 223 22.16 1.06 10.27
C ALA A 223 21.63 -0.16 9.51
N GLN A 224 22.50 -0.93 8.86
CA GLN A 224 22.15 -2.16 8.16
C GLN A 224 21.64 -3.23 9.14
N VAL A 225 22.28 -3.42 10.28
CA VAL A 225 21.85 -4.39 11.31
C VAL A 225 20.45 -4.04 11.82
N ILE A 226 20.21 -2.77 12.16
CA ILE A 226 18.91 -2.32 12.65
C ILE A 226 17.85 -2.45 11.56
N LYS A 227 18.14 -2.00 10.32
CA LYS A 227 17.25 -2.15 9.17
C LYS A 227 16.85 -3.61 8.98
N ASN A 228 17.83 -4.53 8.99
CA ASN A 228 17.55 -5.94 8.80
C ASN A 228 16.74 -6.54 9.95
N ALA A 229 16.93 -6.07 11.19
CA ALA A 229 16.09 -6.47 12.32
C ALA A 229 14.63 -6.03 12.14
N VAL A 230 14.41 -4.81 11.63
CA VAL A 230 13.07 -4.30 11.29
C VAL A 230 12.46 -5.17 10.17
N CYS A 231 13.18 -5.36 9.06
CA CYS A 231 12.70 -6.15 7.92
C CYS A 231 12.29 -7.55 8.34
N ARG A 232 13.12 -8.26 9.12
CA ARG A 232 12.79 -9.62 9.60
C ARG A 232 11.49 -9.68 10.42
N GLN A 233 11.21 -8.68 11.26
CA GLN A 233 9.94 -8.65 12.00
C GLN A 233 8.74 -8.44 11.08
N ARG A 234 8.93 -7.67 10.00
CA ARG A 234 7.90 -7.36 9.04
C ARG A 234 7.60 -8.53 8.10
N GLU A 235 8.61 -9.35 7.78
CA GLU A 235 8.44 -10.58 7.00
C GLU A 235 7.49 -11.58 7.69
N PHE A 236 7.69 -11.85 8.98
CA PHE A 236 6.78 -12.72 9.73
C PHE A 236 5.34 -12.20 9.78
N LEU A 237 5.19 -10.86 9.84
CA LEU A 237 3.87 -10.25 9.76
C LEU A 237 3.27 -10.40 8.37
N ALA A 238 4.06 -10.22 7.30
CA ALA A 238 3.62 -10.36 5.93
C ALA A 238 3.20 -11.80 5.62
N ASP A 239 3.97 -12.80 6.08
CA ASP A 239 3.62 -14.21 5.97
C ASP A 239 2.29 -14.52 6.67
N ALA A 240 2.13 -14.06 7.91
CA ALA A 240 0.89 -14.26 8.66
C ALA A 240 -0.31 -13.59 7.99
N SER A 241 -0.11 -12.40 7.40
CA SER A 241 -1.16 -11.68 6.67
C SER A 241 -1.49 -12.36 5.34
N ALA A 242 -0.48 -12.87 4.62
CA ALA A 242 -0.67 -13.63 3.39
C ALA A 242 -1.53 -14.87 3.65
N VAL A 243 -1.22 -15.63 4.69
CA VAL A 243 -2.03 -16.78 5.13
C VAL A 243 -3.43 -16.34 5.55
N GLN A 244 -3.58 -15.20 6.20
CA GLN A 244 -4.89 -14.67 6.57
C GLN A 244 -5.74 -14.30 5.34
N PHE A 245 -5.14 -13.71 4.30
CA PHE A 245 -5.85 -13.32 3.08
C PHE A 245 -6.21 -14.51 2.22
N THR A 246 -5.26 -15.44 2.02
CA THR A 246 -5.44 -16.60 1.14
C THR A 246 -6.12 -17.77 1.83
N ARG A 247 -6.04 -17.84 3.15
CA ARG A 247 -6.48 -18.99 3.98
C ARG A 247 -5.83 -20.32 3.58
N ASN A 248 -4.76 -20.26 2.83
CA ASN A 248 -4.01 -21.41 2.34
C ASN A 248 -2.54 -21.36 2.80
N PRO A 249 -2.23 -21.79 4.03
CA PRO A 249 -0.86 -21.80 4.53
C PRO A 249 0.06 -22.72 3.71
N MET A 250 -0.49 -23.81 3.15
CA MET A 250 0.30 -24.77 2.38
C MET A 250 0.79 -24.19 1.06
N ALA A 251 0.05 -23.27 0.45
CA ALA A 251 0.50 -22.57 -0.76
C ALA A 251 1.74 -21.74 -0.49
N LEU A 252 1.76 -20.98 0.63
CA LEU A 252 2.93 -20.17 1.00
C LEU A 252 4.12 -21.05 1.39
N ILE A 253 3.89 -22.15 2.11
CA ILE A 253 4.94 -23.15 2.42
C ILE A 253 5.53 -23.73 1.13
N GLY A 254 4.68 -24.14 0.17
CA GLY A 254 5.12 -24.66 -1.12
C GLY A 254 5.99 -23.69 -1.91
N VAL A 255 5.67 -22.39 -1.89
CA VAL A 255 6.53 -21.34 -2.47
C VAL A 255 7.91 -21.33 -1.79
N LEU A 256 7.93 -21.28 -0.46
CA LEU A 256 9.18 -21.22 0.30
C LEU A 256 10.05 -22.46 0.08
N GLU A 257 9.45 -23.65 0.00
CA GLU A 257 10.14 -24.90 -0.31
C GLU A 257 10.73 -24.90 -1.74
N LYS A 258 9.97 -24.44 -2.74
CA LYS A 258 10.45 -24.32 -4.13
C LYS A 258 11.64 -23.37 -4.23
N ILE A 259 11.60 -22.24 -3.50
CA ILE A 259 12.72 -21.29 -3.44
C ILE A 259 13.93 -21.95 -2.77
N GLN A 260 13.73 -22.72 -1.71
CA GLN A 260 14.81 -23.45 -1.02
C GLN A 260 15.49 -24.46 -1.96
N VAL A 261 14.72 -25.17 -2.77
CA VAL A 261 15.23 -26.12 -3.77
C VAL A 261 15.99 -25.45 -4.91
N GLN A 262 15.52 -24.28 -5.39
CA GLN A 262 16.26 -23.50 -6.41
C GLN A 262 17.62 -23.04 -5.94
N GLY A 263 17.81 -22.92 -4.63
CA GLY A 263 19.05 -22.48 -4.03
C GLY A 263 19.35 -20.98 -4.23
N PRO A 264 20.22 -20.40 -3.40
CA PRO A 264 20.51 -18.96 -3.44
C PRO A 264 21.29 -18.50 -4.69
N GLY A 265 21.87 -19.42 -5.48
CA GLY A 265 22.65 -19.10 -6.69
C GLY A 265 21.79 -18.63 -7.86
N ALA A 266 20.57 -19.16 -8.00
CA ALA A 266 19.69 -18.80 -9.12
C ALA A 266 19.19 -17.34 -9.02
N ALA A 267 19.16 -16.76 -7.82
CA ALA A 267 18.71 -15.39 -7.60
C ALA A 267 19.84 -14.35 -7.77
N SER A 268 21.10 -14.74 -7.58
CA SER A 268 22.23 -13.80 -7.50
C SER A 268 22.92 -13.49 -8.85
N ASP A 269 22.89 -14.44 -9.80
CA ASP A 269 23.76 -14.33 -10.98
C ASP A 269 23.19 -13.48 -12.12
N ALA A 270 21.92 -13.16 -12.10
CA ALA A 270 21.29 -12.55 -13.24
C ALA A 270 20.53 -11.23 -12.97
N LEU A 271 20.09 -10.94 -11.77
CA LEU A 271 19.81 -9.56 -11.40
C LEU A 271 21.17 -8.90 -11.22
N ALA A 272 21.59 -8.03 -12.13
CA ALA A 272 22.87 -7.30 -12.07
C ALA A 272 22.96 -6.41 -10.81
N VAL A 273 22.98 -7.07 -9.63
CA VAL A 273 23.10 -6.48 -8.29
C VAL A 273 24.55 -6.03 -8.05
N GLN A 274 25.24 -5.60 -9.11
CA GLN A 274 26.62 -5.16 -9.02
C GLN A 274 26.74 -3.68 -8.60
N THR A 275 25.66 -2.91 -8.67
CA THR A 275 25.67 -1.51 -8.23
C THR A 275 25.30 -1.39 -6.75
N LEU A 276 26.01 -0.56 -6.01
CA LEU A 276 25.75 -0.24 -4.60
C LEU A 276 24.29 0.11 -4.29
N PRO A 277 23.56 0.90 -5.12
CA PRO A 277 22.15 1.19 -4.91
C PRO A 277 21.28 -0.07 -4.89
N MET A 278 21.55 -1.04 -5.77
CA MET A 278 20.77 -2.30 -5.83
C MET A 278 20.98 -3.18 -4.59
N ARG A 279 22.16 -3.18 -3.97
CA ARG A 279 22.42 -3.90 -2.70
C ARG A 279 21.62 -3.31 -1.54
N VAL A 280 21.42 -1.99 -1.53
CA VAL A 280 20.59 -1.31 -0.54
C VAL A 280 19.11 -1.65 -0.74
N MET A 281 18.69 -1.92 -1.97
CA MET A 281 17.30 -2.23 -2.34
C MET A 281 16.95 -3.73 -2.28
N ALA A 282 17.93 -4.60 -2.00
CA ALA A 282 17.70 -6.06 -1.94
C ALA A 282 16.56 -6.49 -0.99
N HIS A 283 16.21 -5.66 -0.02
CA HIS A 283 15.14 -5.91 0.96
C HIS A 283 13.71 -5.69 0.43
N PHE A 284 13.53 -5.17 -0.80
CA PHE A 284 12.21 -5.06 -1.43
C PHE A 284 11.77 -6.38 -2.07
N PHE A 285 12.67 -7.33 -2.28
CA PHE A 285 12.36 -8.60 -2.90
C PHE A 285 11.81 -9.60 -1.88
N PHE A 286 10.95 -10.50 -2.33
CA PHE A 286 10.40 -11.59 -1.52
C PHE A 286 11.48 -12.51 -0.93
N VAL A 287 12.58 -12.69 -1.68
CA VAL A 287 13.80 -13.38 -1.23
C VAL A 287 15.02 -12.55 -1.63
N SER A 288 15.96 -12.39 -0.71
CA SER A 288 17.17 -11.61 -0.98
C SER A 288 18.01 -12.19 -2.11
N PRO A 289 18.32 -11.40 -3.17
CA PRO A 289 19.19 -11.83 -4.25
C PRO A 289 20.68 -11.80 -3.88
N VAL A 290 21.05 -11.33 -2.67
CA VAL A 290 22.45 -11.08 -2.29
C VAL A 290 22.91 -12.12 -1.24
N ARG A 291 24.01 -12.81 -1.55
CA ARG A 291 24.76 -13.58 -0.55
C ARG A 291 25.69 -12.65 0.25
N SER A 292 25.69 -12.74 1.58
CA SER A 292 26.69 -12.12 2.43
C SER A 292 27.41 -13.19 3.25
N VAL A 293 28.72 -13.02 3.40
CA VAL A 293 29.58 -13.95 4.19
C VAL A 293 29.20 -13.94 5.68
N LEU A 294 28.50 -12.87 6.13
CA LEU A 294 27.95 -12.72 7.49
C LEU A 294 26.43 -13.01 7.49
N GLU A 295 26.02 -14.14 6.89
CA GLU A 295 24.65 -14.48 6.50
C GLU A 295 23.58 -14.34 7.59
N ASN A 296 23.92 -14.55 8.87
CA ASN A 296 22.90 -14.55 9.93
C ASN A 296 22.57 -13.16 10.50
N TRP A 297 23.47 -12.21 10.42
CA TRP A 297 23.31 -10.88 11.03
C TRP A 297 22.94 -9.79 10.02
N LEU A 298 23.39 -9.97 8.76
CA LEU A 298 23.18 -8.99 7.69
C LEU A 298 22.09 -9.42 6.69
N ALA A 299 21.45 -10.57 6.87
CA ALA A 299 20.32 -11.00 6.04
C ALA A 299 19.10 -10.10 6.27
N THR A 300 18.51 -9.65 5.16
CA THR A 300 17.29 -8.81 5.18
C THR A 300 16.03 -9.62 5.48
N HIS A 301 16.02 -10.91 5.14
CA HIS A 301 14.90 -11.83 5.38
C HIS A 301 15.27 -12.87 6.44
N PRO A 302 14.29 -13.37 7.21
CA PRO A 302 14.50 -14.52 8.07
C PRO A 302 14.87 -15.75 7.24
N PRO A 303 15.60 -16.72 7.81
CA PRO A 303 15.82 -18.02 7.16
C PRO A 303 14.49 -18.65 6.73
N ILE A 304 14.45 -19.27 5.54
CA ILE A 304 13.25 -19.89 4.99
C ILE A 304 12.66 -20.91 5.96
N ASP A 305 13.51 -21.73 6.61
CA ASP A 305 13.07 -22.69 7.64
C ASP A 305 12.39 -22.02 8.84
N ALA A 306 12.81 -20.80 9.20
CA ALA A 306 12.16 -20.05 10.27
C ALA A 306 10.81 -19.51 9.85
N ARG A 307 10.65 -19.07 8.59
CA ARG A 307 9.38 -18.66 8.00
C ARG A 307 8.41 -19.85 7.93
N ILE A 308 8.85 -20.98 7.39
CA ILE A 308 8.04 -22.22 7.31
C ILE A 308 7.57 -22.66 8.70
N ARG A 309 8.47 -22.69 9.70
CA ARG A 309 8.10 -23.04 11.08
C ARG A 309 7.11 -22.05 11.71
N ALA A 310 7.17 -20.77 11.36
CA ALA A 310 6.23 -19.77 11.84
C ALA A 310 4.83 -19.92 11.20
N ILE A 311 4.78 -20.42 9.97
CA ILE A 311 3.53 -20.66 9.21
C ILE A 311 2.94 -22.04 9.58
N ASP A 312 3.76 -23.04 9.92
CA ASP A 312 3.34 -24.43 10.16
C ASP A 312 2.20 -24.48 11.21
N PRO A 313 1.05 -25.02 10.79
CA PRO A 313 -0.16 -24.97 11.58
C PRO A 313 -0.21 -25.92 12.78
N ARG A 314 0.89 -26.57 13.18
CA ARG A 314 0.87 -27.51 14.31
C ARG A 314 0.27 -26.94 15.59
N ALA A 315 0.17 -25.61 15.63
CA ALA A 315 -0.33 -24.98 16.82
C ALA A 315 -1.76 -24.46 16.70
N HIS A 316 -2.23 -23.79 15.66
CA HIS A 316 -3.47 -23.02 15.83
C HIS A 316 -4.25 -22.59 14.56
N LEU A 317 -3.98 -23.13 13.36
CA LEU A 317 -4.65 -22.64 12.13
C LEU A 317 -5.71 -23.59 11.55
N ARG A 318 -6.40 -24.36 12.38
CA ARG A 318 -7.72 -24.88 11.98
C ARG A 318 -8.74 -23.74 12.09
N LEU A 319 -8.67 -22.81 11.17
CA LEU A 319 -9.68 -21.78 11.00
C LEU A 319 -10.78 -22.38 10.11
N ALA A 320 -11.78 -22.93 10.75
CA ALA A 320 -13.06 -23.25 10.09
C ALA A 320 -13.62 -21.97 9.45
N GLY A 321 -13.91 -22.02 8.16
CA GLY A 321 -14.80 -21.11 7.46
C GLY A 321 -14.24 -19.81 6.92
N ALA A 322 -13.32 -19.83 5.93
CA ALA A 322 -12.83 -18.57 5.39
C ALA A 322 -12.34 -18.53 3.92
N ASP A 323 -12.75 -19.44 3.09
CA ASP A 323 -12.45 -19.41 1.64
C ASP A 323 -13.29 -18.39 0.86
N HIS A 324 -14.14 -17.62 1.55
CA HIS A 324 -15.20 -16.83 0.92
C HIS A 324 -14.70 -15.58 0.18
N GLY A 325 -13.68 -14.90 0.68
CA GLY A 325 -13.25 -13.61 0.11
C GLY A 325 -12.58 -13.71 -1.26
N LEU A 326 -11.68 -14.68 -1.42
CA LEU A 326 -10.96 -14.88 -2.69
C LEU A 326 -11.79 -15.59 -3.73
N ALA A 327 -12.53 -16.64 -3.34
CA ALA A 327 -13.47 -17.32 -4.24
C ALA A 327 -14.54 -16.35 -4.75
N LEU A 328 -15.05 -15.48 -3.87
CA LEU A 328 -15.96 -14.41 -4.24
C LEU A 328 -15.31 -13.40 -5.20
N ALA A 329 -14.06 -12.99 -4.94
CA ALA A 329 -13.35 -12.05 -5.80
C ALA A 329 -13.14 -12.62 -7.21
N ALA A 330 -12.72 -13.89 -7.32
CA ALA A 330 -12.59 -14.60 -8.59
C ALA A 330 -13.93 -14.68 -9.32
N THR A 331 -15.00 -15.07 -8.62
CA THR A 331 -16.36 -15.14 -9.19
C THR A 331 -16.85 -13.78 -9.69
N LEU A 332 -16.67 -12.72 -8.89
CA LEU A 332 -17.09 -11.36 -9.28
C LEU A 332 -16.30 -10.86 -10.49
N GLN A 333 -15.01 -11.16 -10.57
CA GLN A 333 -14.17 -10.77 -11.69
C GLN A 333 -14.58 -11.47 -13.00
N THR A 334 -14.89 -12.78 -12.96
CA THR A 334 -15.32 -13.53 -14.15
C THR A 334 -16.69 -13.10 -14.67
N GLN A 335 -17.53 -12.51 -13.83
CA GLN A 335 -18.85 -12.00 -14.22
C GLN A 335 -18.81 -10.64 -14.93
N VAL A 336 -17.67 -9.94 -14.94
CA VAL A 336 -17.52 -8.71 -15.74
C VAL A 336 -17.32 -9.10 -17.21
N PRO A 337 -18.19 -8.65 -18.14
CA PRO A 337 -18.08 -8.97 -19.56
C PRO A 337 -16.71 -8.60 -20.14
N GLU A 338 -16.17 -9.44 -21.04
CA GLU A 338 -14.85 -9.24 -21.63
C GLU A 338 -14.74 -7.89 -22.38
N GLY A 339 -15.78 -7.49 -23.10
CA GLY A 339 -15.81 -6.19 -23.80
C GLY A 339 -15.70 -5.00 -22.83
N LEU A 340 -16.31 -5.10 -21.66
CA LEU A 340 -16.18 -4.07 -20.62
C LEU A 340 -14.78 -4.12 -19.97
N ARG A 341 -14.24 -5.32 -19.75
CA ARG A 341 -12.92 -5.51 -19.16
C ARG A 341 -11.82 -4.93 -20.05
N SER A 342 -11.84 -5.18 -21.34
CA SER A 342 -10.85 -4.64 -22.29
C SER A 342 -10.85 -3.09 -22.32
N ARG A 343 -12.02 -2.47 -22.15
CA ARG A 343 -12.13 -1.01 -22.05
C ARG A 343 -11.57 -0.46 -20.73
N LEU A 344 -11.62 -1.24 -19.66
CA LEU A 344 -11.07 -0.84 -18.35
C LEU A 344 -9.52 -0.89 -18.31
N GLU A 345 -8.89 -1.61 -19.21
CA GLU A 345 -7.43 -1.71 -19.31
C GLU A 345 -6.77 -0.51 -20.00
N GLN A 346 -7.54 0.31 -20.72
CA GLN A 346 -7.04 1.46 -21.48
C GLN A 346 -7.50 2.77 -20.84
N GLY A 347 -6.57 3.67 -20.50
CA GLY A 347 -6.88 4.90 -19.76
C GLY A 347 -8.01 5.75 -20.36
N GLY A 348 -7.98 6.01 -21.66
CA GLY A 348 -9.00 6.80 -22.34
C GLY A 348 -10.39 6.15 -22.32
N SER A 349 -10.49 4.83 -22.55
CA SER A 349 -11.75 4.09 -22.52
C SER A 349 -12.28 3.90 -21.10
N ALA A 350 -11.40 3.72 -20.12
CA ALA A 350 -11.75 3.59 -18.71
C ALA A 350 -12.43 4.84 -18.16
N VAL A 351 -12.08 6.03 -18.67
CA VAL A 351 -12.74 7.31 -18.32
C VAL A 351 -14.23 7.26 -18.65
N GLY A 352 -14.58 6.83 -19.87
CA GLY A 352 -15.98 6.67 -20.28
C GLY A 352 -16.75 5.71 -19.38
N VAL A 353 -16.13 4.58 -19.01
CA VAL A 353 -16.74 3.60 -18.10
C VAL A 353 -16.99 4.18 -16.71
N VAL A 354 -16.04 4.95 -16.17
CA VAL A 354 -16.20 5.60 -14.86
C VAL A 354 -17.32 6.64 -14.89
N TYR A 355 -17.43 7.43 -15.94
CA TYR A 355 -18.54 8.38 -16.07
C TYR A 355 -19.89 7.65 -16.19
N GLY A 356 -19.94 6.55 -16.95
CA GLY A 356 -21.13 5.70 -17.06
C GLY A 356 -21.58 5.11 -15.72
N LEU A 357 -20.63 4.71 -14.86
CA LEU A 357 -20.89 4.25 -13.48
C LEU A 357 -21.53 5.32 -12.58
N LEU A 358 -21.19 6.60 -12.82
CA LEU A 358 -21.67 7.73 -12.03
C LEU A 358 -22.98 8.32 -12.57
N MET A 359 -23.43 7.91 -13.75
CA MET A 359 -24.67 8.36 -14.34
C MET A 359 -25.90 7.83 -13.60
N HIS A 360 -26.96 8.63 -13.59
CA HIS A 360 -28.22 8.33 -12.92
C HIS A 360 -29.14 7.48 -13.81
N ASP A 361 -29.91 6.55 -13.22
CA ASP A 361 -30.84 5.70 -13.94
C ASP A 361 -32.04 6.49 -14.52
N LYS A 362 -32.44 7.59 -13.87
CA LYS A 362 -33.52 8.46 -14.36
C LYS A 362 -33.08 9.23 -15.60
N LEU A 363 -33.90 9.16 -16.66
CA LEU A 363 -33.58 9.73 -17.95
C LEU A 363 -33.33 11.26 -17.89
N GLU A 364 -34.16 11.99 -17.17
CA GLU A 364 -34.05 13.45 -17.04
C GLU A 364 -32.73 13.87 -16.42
N THR A 365 -32.35 13.25 -15.30
CA THR A 365 -31.07 13.50 -14.61
C THR A 365 -29.89 13.12 -15.51
N ARG A 366 -29.97 11.95 -16.18
CA ARG A 366 -28.93 11.50 -17.10
C ARG A 366 -28.76 12.43 -18.29
N GLN A 367 -29.84 12.97 -18.86
CA GLN A 367 -29.76 13.96 -19.93
C GLN A 367 -29.02 15.23 -19.45
N ALA A 368 -29.33 15.72 -18.25
CA ALA A 368 -28.63 16.87 -17.67
C ALA A 368 -27.14 16.55 -17.41
N GLN A 369 -26.84 15.34 -16.97
CA GLN A 369 -25.45 14.87 -16.82
C GLN A 369 -24.71 14.82 -18.15
N CYS A 370 -25.34 14.27 -19.21
CA CYS A 370 -24.76 14.23 -20.56
C CYS A 370 -24.51 15.63 -21.14
N GLN A 371 -25.44 16.57 -20.94
CA GLN A 371 -25.25 17.95 -21.38
C GLN A 371 -24.07 18.63 -20.68
N ARG A 372 -23.94 18.45 -19.36
CA ARG A 372 -22.78 18.98 -18.60
C ARG A 372 -21.48 18.37 -19.04
N LEU A 373 -21.45 17.03 -19.21
CA LEU A 373 -20.25 16.33 -19.67
C LEU A 373 -19.84 16.77 -21.07
N GLY A 374 -20.83 16.90 -22.02
CA GLY A 374 -20.59 17.33 -23.40
C GLY A 374 -20.15 18.79 -23.54
N ALA A 375 -20.46 19.64 -22.55
CA ALA A 375 -19.96 21.02 -22.54
C ALA A 375 -18.44 21.13 -22.30
N GLN A 376 -17.81 20.06 -21.78
CA GLN A 376 -16.40 20.08 -21.31
C GLN A 376 -15.55 18.91 -21.83
N THR A 377 -16.18 17.95 -22.53
CA THR A 377 -15.51 16.78 -23.11
C THR A 377 -15.96 16.55 -24.54
N SER A 378 -15.27 15.68 -25.28
CA SER A 378 -15.68 15.33 -26.64
C SER A 378 -16.96 14.50 -26.67
N ALA A 379 -17.70 14.55 -27.77
CA ALA A 379 -18.89 13.73 -27.99
C ALA A 379 -18.58 12.24 -27.85
N LEU A 380 -17.39 11.78 -28.26
CA LEU A 380 -16.93 10.39 -28.11
C LEU A 380 -16.90 9.92 -26.65
N VAL A 381 -16.51 10.80 -25.72
CA VAL A 381 -16.47 10.48 -24.28
C VAL A 381 -17.90 10.38 -23.73
N VAL A 382 -18.81 11.25 -24.19
CA VAL A 382 -20.23 11.20 -23.78
C VAL A 382 -20.88 9.92 -24.27
N ASP A 383 -20.68 9.57 -25.55
CA ASP A 383 -21.22 8.33 -26.14
C ASP A 383 -20.67 7.10 -25.44
N ALA A 384 -19.36 7.04 -25.17
CA ALA A 384 -18.73 5.96 -24.41
C ALA A 384 -19.29 5.85 -22.98
N ALA A 385 -19.60 6.98 -22.34
CA ALA A 385 -20.20 6.99 -21.00
C ALA A 385 -21.65 6.49 -21.02
N ILE A 386 -22.43 6.84 -22.03
CA ILE A 386 -23.82 6.36 -22.19
C ILE A 386 -23.82 4.85 -22.45
N GLU A 387 -22.98 4.38 -23.36
CA GLU A 387 -22.83 2.96 -23.66
C GLU A 387 -22.42 2.15 -22.41
N ALA A 388 -21.40 2.63 -21.71
CA ALA A 388 -20.93 2.01 -20.46
C ALA A 388 -22.03 2.02 -19.37
N HIS A 389 -22.83 3.09 -19.26
CA HIS A 389 -23.95 3.13 -18.32
C HIS A 389 -24.97 2.02 -18.60
N LEU A 390 -25.33 1.80 -19.86
CA LEU A 390 -26.28 0.75 -20.24
C LEU A 390 -25.74 -0.65 -19.92
N GLU A 391 -24.46 -0.91 -20.19
CA GLU A 391 -23.81 -2.17 -19.88
C GLU A 391 -23.71 -2.40 -18.36
N VAL A 392 -23.23 -1.40 -17.61
CA VAL A 392 -23.09 -1.50 -16.15
C VAL A 392 -24.45 -1.67 -15.46
N ARG A 393 -25.49 -1.04 -15.98
CA ARG A 393 -26.86 -1.21 -15.46
C ARG A 393 -27.38 -2.63 -15.66
N ALA A 394 -26.93 -3.33 -16.69
CA ALA A 394 -27.29 -4.74 -16.94
C ALA A 394 -26.57 -5.72 -16.00
N LEU A 395 -25.50 -5.28 -15.32
CA LEU A 395 -24.76 -6.12 -14.39
C LEU A 395 -25.49 -6.29 -13.05
N ALA A 396 -25.16 -7.38 -12.36
CA ALA A 396 -25.55 -7.53 -10.95
C ALA A 396 -25.00 -6.35 -10.12
N PRO A 397 -25.80 -5.76 -9.21
CA PRO A 397 -25.40 -4.55 -8.50
C PRO A 397 -24.02 -4.59 -7.82
N PRO A 398 -23.57 -5.69 -7.20
CA PRO A 398 -22.23 -5.75 -6.60
C PRO A 398 -21.07 -5.58 -7.59
N LEU A 399 -21.32 -5.83 -8.89
CA LEU A 399 -20.28 -5.72 -9.93
C LEU A 399 -19.89 -4.27 -10.25
N ARG A 400 -20.72 -3.29 -9.92
CA ARG A 400 -20.41 -1.87 -10.14
C ARG A 400 -19.13 -1.45 -9.42
N LEU A 401 -18.96 -1.90 -8.19
CA LEU A 401 -17.75 -1.61 -7.43
C LEU A 401 -16.53 -2.36 -7.97
N VAL A 402 -16.72 -3.57 -8.50
CA VAL A 402 -15.66 -4.33 -9.17
C VAL A 402 -15.19 -3.60 -10.43
N VAL A 403 -16.12 -3.14 -11.27
CA VAL A 403 -15.82 -2.36 -12.48
C VAL A 403 -15.05 -1.09 -12.12
N LEU A 404 -15.49 -0.35 -11.09
CA LEU A 404 -14.75 0.82 -10.60
C LEU A 404 -13.33 0.45 -10.18
N SER A 405 -13.17 -0.62 -9.39
CA SER A 405 -11.85 -1.05 -8.90
C SER A 405 -10.92 -1.45 -10.05
N LEU A 406 -11.43 -2.07 -11.10
CA LEU A 406 -10.67 -2.46 -12.30
C LEU A 406 -10.29 -1.25 -13.17
N ALA A 407 -11.05 -0.15 -13.13
CA ALA A 407 -10.74 1.08 -13.87
C ALA A 407 -9.56 1.87 -13.26
N LEU A 408 -9.36 1.78 -11.94
CA LEU A 408 -8.39 2.63 -11.22
C LEU A 408 -6.95 2.55 -11.74
N PRO A 409 -6.38 1.38 -12.10
CA PRO A 409 -5.03 1.29 -12.63
C PRO A 409 -4.87 2.08 -13.93
N ALA A 410 -5.80 1.92 -14.87
CA ALA A 410 -5.77 2.60 -16.15
C ALA A 410 -5.90 4.13 -16.01
N LEU A 411 -6.72 4.61 -15.07
CA LEU A 411 -6.84 6.05 -14.78
C LEU A 411 -5.55 6.62 -14.16
N ARG A 412 -4.79 5.82 -13.43
CA ARG A 412 -3.49 6.24 -12.84
C ARG A 412 -2.40 6.43 -13.87
N THR A 413 -2.50 5.79 -15.04
CA THR A 413 -1.54 5.98 -16.15
C THR A 413 -1.78 7.25 -16.95
N LEU A 414 -2.92 7.92 -16.75
CA LEU A 414 -3.23 9.18 -17.43
C LEU A 414 -2.29 10.31 -16.97
N PRO A 415 -1.99 11.30 -17.83
CA PRO A 415 -1.29 12.51 -17.43
C PRO A 415 -2.01 13.24 -16.29
N PRO A 416 -1.28 13.94 -15.39
CA PRO A 416 -1.89 14.62 -14.24
C PRO A 416 -3.04 15.58 -14.59
N VAL A 417 -2.93 16.28 -15.72
CA VAL A 417 -3.98 17.21 -16.21
C VAL A 417 -5.27 16.45 -16.55
N GLU A 418 -5.15 15.28 -17.19
CA GLU A 418 -6.30 14.44 -17.51
C GLU A 418 -6.92 13.83 -16.26
N GLN A 419 -6.09 13.41 -15.29
CA GLN A 419 -6.59 12.93 -13.99
C GLN A 419 -7.40 14.01 -13.26
N ASP A 420 -6.94 15.28 -13.29
CA ASP A 420 -7.69 16.41 -12.70
C ASP A 420 -9.01 16.66 -13.44
N ALA A 421 -9.01 16.56 -14.76
CA ALA A 421 -10.22 16.64 -15.56
C ALA A 421 -11.21 15.52 -15.21
N VAL A 422 -10.74 14.27 -15.06
CA VAL A 422 -11.57 13.13 -14.65
C VAL A 422 -12.21 13.39 -13.29
N LEU A 423 -11.44 13.84 -12.30
CA LEU A 423 -11.95 14.14 -10.96
C LEU A 423 -12.99 15.26 -10.97
N TYR A 424 -12.72 16.34 -11.71
CA TYR A 424 -13.64 17.46 -11.85
C TYR A 424 -14.97 17.04 -12.49
N GLN A 425 -14.90 16.28 -13.59
CA GLN A 425 -16.09 15.78 -14.28
C GLN A 425 -16.88 14.80 -13.41
N ALA A 426 -16.22 13.87 -12.72
CA ALA A 426 -16.85 12.94 -11.79
C ALA A 426 -17.63 13.69 -10.69
N GLN A 427 -17.04 14.72 -10.11
CA GLN A 427 -17.71 15.57 -9.12
C GLN A 427 -18.89 16.32 -9.72
N SER A 428 -18.75 16.88 -10.94
CA SER A 428 -19.80 17.58 -11.64
C SER A 428 -21.01 16.68 -11.96
N LEU A 429 -20.76 15.42 -12.36
CA LEU A 429 -21.80 14.42 -12.62
C LEU A 429 -22.60 14.09 -11.36
N VAL A 430 -21.92 13.91 -10.22
CA VAL A 430 -22.55 13.54 -8.94
C VAL A 430 -23.43 14.68 -8.40
N MET A 431 -23.08 15.93 -8.69
CA MET A 431 -23.81 17.13 -8.23
C MET A 431 -24.86 17.64 -9.20
N ALA A 432 -25.17 16.87 -10.26
CA ALA A 432 -25.95 17.39 -11.38
C ALA A 432 -27.41 17.78 -11.03
N ASP A 433 -28.07 17.08 -10.11
CA ASP A 433 -29.49 17.25 -9.78
C ASP A 433 -29.79 17.55 -8.31
N GLY A 434 -28.74 17.79 -7.51
CA GLY A 434 -28.87 18.05 -6.07
C GLY A 434 -29.24 16.80 -5.22
N LYS A 435 -29.50 15.66 -5.87
CA LYS A 435 -29.77 14.37 -5.22
C LYS A 435 -28.59 13.43 -5.41
N VAL A 436 -27.74 13.36 -4.42
CA VAL A 436 -26.51 12.57 -4.49
C VAL A 436 -26.81 11.09 -4.22
N ILE A 437 -26.49 10.23 -5.18
CA ILE A 437 -26.51 8.78 -4.99
C ILE A 437 -25.32 8.40 -4.10
N ALA A 438 -25.57 7.66 -3.02
CA ALA A 438 -24.55 7.27 -2.06
C ALA A 438 -23.35 6.55 -2.71
N PHE A 439 -23.60 5.62 -3.65
CA PHE A 439 -22.56 4.96 -4.43
C PHE A 439 -21.68 5.97 -5.17
N ALA A 440 -22.30 6.87 -5.94
CA ALA A 440 -21.58 7.84 -6.77
C ALA A 440 -20.72 8.81 -5.92
N LEU A 441 -21.24 9.22 -4.76
CA LEU A 441 -20.49 10.04 -3.80
C LEU A 441 -19.23 9.33 -3.32
N VAL A 442 -19.37 8.11 -2.78
CA VAL A 442 -18.22 7.39 -2.20
C VAL A 442 -17.26 6.93 -3.29
N ALA A 443 -17.76 6.58 -4.49
CA ALA A 443 -16.94 6.30 -5.66
C ALA A 443 -16.08 7.50 -6.08
N THR A 444 -16.64 8.72 -6.05
CA THR A 444 -15.88 9.96 -6.35
C THR A 444 -14.80 10.21 -5.29
N VAL A 445 -15.11 9.96 -4.02
CA VAL A 445 -14.09 10.05 -2.95
C VAL A 445 -12.98 9.03 -3.14
N LEU A 446 -13.33 7.80 -3.51
CA LEU A 446 -12.35 6.75 -3.81
C LEU A 446 -11.46 7.12 -5.01
N LEU A 447 -12.05 7.67 -6.08
CA LEU A 447 -11.31 8.19 -7.23
C LEU A 447 -10.32 9.28 -6.79
N GLN A 448 -10.79 10.26 -6.03
CA GLN A 448 -9.93 11.34 -5.53
C GLN A 448 -8.81 10.81 -4.64
N HIS A 449 -9.12 9.89 -3.72
CA HIS A 449 -8.13 9.27 -2.84
C HIS A 449 -7.06 8.48 -3.62
N THR A 450 -7.46 7.88 -4.75
CA THR A 450 -6.58 7.07 -5.59
C THR A 450 -5.71 7.90 -6.53
N LEU A 451 -6.30 8.93 -7.17
CA LEU A 451 -5.60 9.76 -8.16
C LEU A 451 -4.85 10.93 -7.53
N ARG A 452 -5.26 11.38 -6.35
CA ARG A 452 -4.62 12.44 -5.56
C ARG A 452 -4.44 11.97 -4.12
N PRO A 453 -3.49 11.07 -3.84
CA PRO A 453 -3.21 10.64 -2.49
C PRO A 453 -2.76 11.85 -1.65
N SER A 454 -3.43 12.04 -0.52
CA SER A 454 -3.07 13.11 0.43
C SER A 454 -1.66 12.88 0.98
N PRO A 455 -0.85 13.94 1.14
CA PRO A 455 0.45 13.81 1.80
C PRO A 455 0.23 13.31 3.22
N GLY A 456 0.74 12.14 3.50
CA GLY A 456 0.86 11.37 4.74
C GLY A 456 0.02 11.73 5.98
N PRO A 457 -0.03 10.84 6.97
CA PRO A 457 -0.93 10.97 8.11
C PRO A 457 -0.55 12.20 8.98
N THR A 458 -1.40 13.20 8.96
CA THR A 458 -1.44 14.19 10.04
C THR A 458 -2.06 13.48 11.25
N ARG A 459 -1.39 13.43 12.39
CA ARG A 459 -1.93 12.82 13.61
C ARG A 459 -3.24 13.53 13.97
N LEU A 460 -4.36 12.86 13.73
CA LEU A 460 -5.66 13.34 14.22
C LEU A 460 -5.63 13.31 15.76
N ARG A 461 -6.08 14.40 16.38
CA ARG A 461 -6.38 14.39 17.82
C ARG A 461 -7.56 13.45 18.05
N SER A 462 -7.51 12.61 19.07
CA SER A 462 -8.52 11.60 19.38
C SER A 462 -9.96 12.14 19.36
N GLY A 463 -10.21 13.35 19.85
CA GLY A 463 -11.53 13.96 19.82
C GLY A 463 -12.04 14.34 18.42
N ALA A 464 -11.15 14.72 17.49
CA ALA A 464 -11.54 15.02 16.11
C ALA A 464 -11.91 13.74 15.35
N ALA A 465 -11.21 12.63 15.59
CA ALA A 465 -11.51 11.34 14.99
C ALA A 465 -12.93 10.87 15.30
N VAL A 466 -13.40 11.07 16.54
CA VAL A 466 -14.76 10.71 16.98
C VAL A 466 -15.83 11.43 16.17
N LEU A 467 -15.66 12.71 15.85
CA LEU A 467 -16.61 13.48 15.05
C LEU A 467 -16.66 12.97 13.59
N HIS A 468 -15.52 12.61 13.02
CA HIS A 468 -15.44 12.03 11.68
C HIS A 468 -16.06 10.63 11.62
N MET A 469 -15.84 9.79 12.64
CA MET A 469 -16.50 8.48 12.77
C MET A 469 -18.02 8.64 12.87
N ARG A 470 -18.50 9.60 13.68
CA ARG A 470 -19.92 9.94 13.79
C ARG A 470 -20.52 10.31 12.43
N MET A 471 -19.82 11.13 11.63
CA MET A 471 -20.27 11.55 10.30
C MET A 471 -20.47 10.34 9.39
N LEU A 472 -19.46 9.46 9.25
CA LEU A 472 -19.53 8.32 8.36
C LEU A 472 -20.55 7.26 8.81
N LEU A 473 -20.69 7.04 10.12
CA LEU A 473 -21.73 6.15 10.67
C LEU A 473 -23.14 6.71 10.43
N SER A 474 -23.33 8.02 10.60
CA SER A 474 -24.62 8.66 10.34
C SER A 474 -24.98 8.56 8.85
N PHE A 475 -24.01 8.80 7.97
CA PHE A 475 -24.19 8.65 6.53
C PHE A 475 -24.58 7.21 6.16
N LEU A 476 -23.84 6.20 6.64
CA LEU A 476 -24.15 4.79 6.38
C LEU A 476 -25.54 4.40 6.90
N ALA A 477 -25.90 4.83 8.11
CA ALA A 477 -27.21 4.56 8.71
C ALA A 477 -28.37 5.09 7.86
N TYR A 478 -28.25 6.30 7.31
CA TYR A 478 -29.29 6.85 6.41
C TYR A 478 -29.34 6.13 5.06
N CYS A 479 -28.22 5.70 4.52
CA CYS A 479 -28.18 4.97 3.26
C CYS A 479 -28.88 3.61 3.38
N GLY A 480 -28.63 2.88 4.47
CA GLY A 480 -29.30 1.61 4.76
C GLY A 480 -30.80 1.77 5.05
N ALA A 481 -31.16 2.81 5.78
CA ALA A 481 -32.55 3.09 6.17
C ALA A 481 -33.43 3.69 5.06
N LYS A 482 -32.92 3.89 3.85
CA LYS A 482 -33.64 4.57 2.74
C LYS A 482 -34.25 5.92 3.15
N GLY A 483 -33.58 6.65 4.04
CA GLY A 483 -34.03 7.94 4.54
C GLY A 483 -35.03 7.90 5.71
N GLN A 484 -35.43 6.70 6.20
CA GLN A 484 -36.30 6.57 7.37
C GLN A 484 -35.51 6.85 8.66
N SER A 485 -35.90 7.92 9.36
CA SER A 485 -35.14 8.40 10.54
C SER A 485 -35.08 7.38 11.68
N ALA A 486 -36.17 6.66 11.96
CA ALA A 486 -36.23 5.66 13.03
C ALA A 486 -35.31 4.46 12.75
N ALA A 487 -35.30 3.96 11.51
CA ALA A 487 -34.41 2.87 11.09
C ALA A 487 -32.95 3.30 11.10
N ALA A 488 -32.63 4.53 10.67
CA ALA A 488 -31.30 5.09 10.74
C ALA A 488 -30.79 5.23 12.19
N GLN A 489 -31.68 5.64 13.10
CA GLN A 489 -31.36 5.76 14.52
C GLN A 489 -31.07 4.38 15.16
N ALA A 490 -31.85 3.34 14.78
CA ALA A 490 -31.60 1.97 15.22
C ALA A 490 -30.27 1.43 14.70
N ALA A 491 -29.95 1.65 13.43
CA ALA A 491 -28.68 1.26 12.82
C ALA A 491 -27.47 1.96 13.47
N TYR A 492 -27.56 3.25 13.72
CA TYR A 492 -26.54 4.00 14.43
C TYR A 492 -26.35 3.49 15.87
N ALA A 493 -27.45 3.19 16.58
CA ALA A 493 -27.40 2.69 17.96
C ALA A 493 -26.67 1.33 18.05
N GLN A 494 -26.79 0.46 17.05
CA GLN A 494 -26.06 -0.82 16.99
C GLN A 494 -24.54 -0.65 16.85
N ALA A 495 -24.07 0.47 16.35
CA ALA A 495 -22.65 0.78 16.23
C ALA A 495 -22.01 1.29 17.53
N LEU A 496 -22.80 1.90 18.43
CA LEU A 496 -22.30 2.58 19.63
C LEU A 496 -21.52 1.67 20.61
N PRO A 497 -21.89 0.38 20.83
CA PRO A 497 -21.12 -0.50 21.71
C PRO A 497 -19.64 -0.66 21.30
N PHE A 498 -19.35 -0.55 20.02
CA PHE A 498 -17.99 -0.66 19.48
C PHE A 498 -17.18 0.65 19.61
N LEU A 499 -17.85 1.78 19.84
CA LEU A 499 -17.27 3.11 19.92
C LEU A 499 -17.75 3.86 21.16
N PRO A 500 -17.24 3.53 22.37
CA PRO A 500 -17.69 4.15 23.62
C PRO A 500 -17.63 5.69 23.62
N ALA A 501 -16.67 6.27 22.91
CA ALA A 501 -16.53 7.72 22.77
C ALA A 501 -17.73 8.37 22.03
N LEU A 502 -18.47 7.61 21.22
CA LEU A 502 -19.66 8.09 20.50
C LEU A 502 -20.97 7.97 21.29
N GLN A 503 -21.01 7.28 22.44
CA GLN A 503 -22.23 7.07 23.22
C GLN A 503 -22.92 8.39 23.66
N LYS A 504 -22.14 9.46 23.79
CA LYS A 504 -22.66 10.81 24.14
C LYS A 504 -23.10 11.62 22.92
N HIS A 505 -22.97 11.08 21.71
CA HIS A 505 -23.25 11.77 20.47
C HIS A 505 -24.42 11.13 19.74
N ALA A 506 -25.52 11.86 19.58
CA ALA A 506 -26.68 11.42 18.80
C ALA A 506 -26.35 11.32 17.30
N LEU A 507 -27.18 10.56 16.56
CA LEU A 507 -27.17 10.54 15.09
C LEU A 507 -27.22 11.97 14.55
N LEU A 508 -26.38 12.27 13.53
CA LEU A 508 -26.45 13.57 12.86
C LEU A 508 -27.74 13.68 12.04
N PRO A 509 -28.31 14.89 11.89
CA PRO A 509 -29.44 15.07 11.00
C PRO A 509 -29.01 14.84 9.53
N PRO A 510 -29.93 14.38 8.64
CA PRO A 510 -29.58 14.07 7.24
C PRO A 510 -28.92 15.22 6.51
N GLN A 511 -29.34 16.46 6.82
CA GLN A 511 -28.81 17.70 6.22
C GLN A 511 -27.34 17.97 6.57
N ALA A 512 -26.83 17.37 7.64
CA ALA A 512 -25.41 17.48 8.01
C ALA A 512 -24.53 16.49 7.22
N CYS A 513 -25.10 15.42 6.67
CA CYS A 513 -24.38 14.41 5.89
C CYS A 513 -24.16 14.86 4.44
N VAL A 514 -23.68 16.11 4.26
CA VAL A 514 -23.38 16.65 2.93
C VAL A 514 -22.13 16.00 2.33
N PRO A 515 -22.04 15.92 0.99
CA PRO A 515 -20.95 15.23 0.30
C PRO A 515 -19.56 15.67 0.73
N GLN A 516 -19.35 16.98 0.91
CA GLN A 516 -18.08 17.56 1.32
C GLN A 516 -17.68 17.12 2.75
N ALA A 517 -18.65 17.02 3.66
CA ALA A 517 -18.40 16.60 5.04
C ALA A 517 -18.07 15.09 5.12
N VAL A 518 -18.74 14.26 4.32
CA VAL A 518 -18.44 12.82 4.19
C VAL A 518 -17.05 12.61 3.64
N GLN A 519 -16.70 13.31 2.55
CA GLN A 519 -15.39 13.28 1.93
C GLN A 519 -14.29 13.71 2.90
N ALA A 520 -14.42 14.86 3.55
CA ALA A 520 -13.46 15.35 4.53
C ALA A 520 -13.26 14.37 5.69
N SER A 521 -14.36 13.75 6.16
CA SER A 521 -14.31 12.77 7.24
C SER A 521 -13.59 11.50 6.83
N LEU A 522 -13.80 11.01 5.61
CA LEU A 522 -13.14 9.82 5.10
C LEU A 522 -11.63 10.04 4.93
N LEU A 523 -11.24 11.18 4.36
CA LEU A 523 -9.83 11.56 4.21
C LEU A 523 -9.15 11.71 5.58
N ALA A 524 -9.83 12.31 6.55
CA ALA A 524 -9.29 12.43 7.90
C ALA A 524 -9.07 11.07 8.57
N LEU A 525 -10.03 10.15 8.48
CA LEU A 525 -9.95 8.83 9.10
C LEU A 525 -8.97 7.88 8.39
N SER A 526 -8.64 8.11 7.12
CA SER A 526 -7.61 7.32 6.42
C SER A 526 -6.26 7.38 7.12
N ALA A 527 -5.97 8.49 7.82
CA ALA A 527 -4.74 8.72 8.58
C ALA A 527 -4.68 8.03 9.95
N LEU A 528 -5.77 7.40 10.42
CA LEU A 528 -5.81 6.71 11.71
C LEU A 528 -4.84 5.53 11.79
N ALA A 529 -4.38 5.25 13.01
CA ALA A 529 -3.62 4.03 13.30
C ALA A 529 -4.49 2.79 13.10
N PRO A 530 -3.92 1.63 12.68
CA PRO A 530 -4.68 0.41 12.46
C PRO A 530 -5.52 -0.03 13.65
N LEU A 531 -5.00 0.11 14.87
CA LEU A 531 -5.72 -0.26 16.10
C LEU A 531 -6.96 0.61 16.34
N GLU A 532 -6.93 1.88 15.91
CA GLU A 532 -8.08 2.80 16.02
C GLU A 532 -9.13 2.53 14.93
N LYS A 533 -8.74 1.90 13.82
CA LYS A 533 -9.65 1.51 12.73
C LYS A 533 -10.47 0.26 13.09
N GLU A 534 -9.93 -0.67 13.87
CA GLU A 534 -10.63 -1.94 14.21
C GLU A 534 -12.02 -1.70 14.85
N PRO A 535 -12.16 -0.91 15.93
CA PRO A 535 -13.47 -0.63 16.52
C PRO A 535 -14.42 0.08 15.55
N PHE A 536 -13.87 0.96 14.70
CA PHE A 536 -14.68 1.68 13.72
C PHE A 536 -15.20 0.75 12.61
N VAL A 537 -14.39 -0.18 12.12
CA VAL A 537 -14.81 -1.20 11.14
C VAL A 537 -15.85 -2.14 11.74
N ALA A 538 -15.70 -2.53 13.00
CA ALA A 538 -16.71 -3.31 13.72
C ALA A 538 -18.03 -2.55 13.86
N ALA A 539 -17.97 -1.23 14.14
CA ALA A 539 -19.13 -0.36 14.20
C ALA A 539 -19.83 -0.21 12.84
N LEU A 540 -19.06 -0.06 11.74
CA LEU A 540 -19.61 -0.03 10.37
C LEU A 540 -20.36 -1.33 10.05
N ARG A 541 -19.78 -2.48 10.40
CA ARG A 541 -20.44 -3.79 10.23
C ARG A 541 -21.74 -3.89 11.03
N ALA A 542 -21.73 -3.51 12.31
CA ALA A 542 -22.90 -3.56 13.16
C ALA A 542 -24.02 -2.63 12.67
N CYS A 543 -23.66 -1.44 12.16
CA CYS A 543 -24.59 -0.51 11.55
C CYS A 543 -25.25 -1.10 10.30
N ALA A 544 -24.46 -1.70 9.39
CA ALA A 544 -24.95 -2.27 8.14
C ALA A 544 -25.81 -3.53 8.34
N LEU A 545 -25.60 -4.29 9.42
CA LEU A 545 -26.32 -5.54 9.71
C LEU A 545 -27.44 -5.35 10.75
N GLN A 546 -27.92 -4.14 10.97
CA GLN A 546 -28.88 -3.82 12.03
C GLN A 546 -30.18 -4.61 11.91
N ASP A 547 -30.71 -4.80 10.72
CA ASP A 547 -31.95 -5.55 10.46
C ASP A 547 -31.71 -7.05 10.14
N GLY A 548 -30.47 -7.54 10.29
CA GLY A 548 -30.06 -8.90 9.97
C GLY A 548 -29.88 -9.16 8.47
N THR A 549 -30.13 -8.17 7.61
CA THR A 549 -30.01 -8.30 6.15
C THR A 549 -29.00 -7.27 5.63
N LEU A 550 -28.01 -7.73 4.86
CA LEU A 550 -27.05 -6.84 4.22
C LEU A 550 -27.56 -6.42 2.84
N ARG A 551 -27.81 -5.13 2.66
CA ARG A 551 -28.19 -4.59 1.35
C ARG A 551 -26.96 -4.28 0.51
N VAL A 552 -27.10 -4.34 -0.83
CA VAL A 552 -26.00 -4.06 -1.77
C VAL A 552 -25.41 -2.67 -1.52
N VAL A 553 -26.23 -1.64 -1.32
CA VAL A 553 -25.77 -0.28 -1.05
C VAL A 553 -24.93 -0.19 0.23
N GLU A 554 -25.32 -0.85 1.30
CA GLU A 554 -24.58 -0.90 2.56
C GLU A 554 -23.24 -1.60 2.36
N TRP A 555 -23.24 -2.73 1.66
CA TRP A 555 -22.02 -3.44 1.33
C TRP A 555 -21.06 -2.61 0.47
N GLU A 556 -21.56 -1.97 -0.58
CA GLU A 556 -20.76 -1.09 -1.46
C GLU A 556 -20.12 0.04 -0.66
N ILE A 557 -20.90 0.74 0.18
CA ILE A 557 -20.41 1.85 1.00
C ILE A 557 -19.35 1.35 1.99
N VAL A 558 -19.65 0.32 2.78
CA VAL A 558 -18.69 -0.20 3.78
C VAL A 558 -17.40 -0.67 3.09
N ARG A 559 -17.50 -1.34 1.94
CA ARG A 559 -16.33 -1.79 1.19
C ARG A 559 -15.48 -0.62 0.69
N MET A 560 -16.09 0.40 0.10
CA MET A 560 -15.37 1.60 -0.36
C MET A 560 -14.76 2.38 0.81
N LEU A 561 -15.47 2.49 1.96
CA LEU A 561 -14.92 3.09 3.18
C LEU A 561 -13.68 2.31 3.66
N CYS A 562 -13.77 0.97 3.72
CA CYS A 562 -12.64 0.13 4.09
C CYS A 562 -11.46 0.28 3.12
N GLN A 563 -11.73 0.40 1.82
CA GLN A 563 -10.71 0.61 0.80
C GLN A 563 -9.98 1.96 0.97
N CYS A 564 -10.71 3.04 1.24
CA CYS A 564 -10.11 4.33 1.57
C CYS A 564 -9.35 4.33 2.90
N LEU A 565 -9.82 3.55 3.88
CA LEU A 565 -9.14 3.38 5.16
C LEU A 565 -7.92 2.44 5.07
N GLY A 566 -7.73 1.72 3.98
CA GLY A 566 -6.66 0.73 3.82
C GLY A 566 -6.83 -0.47 4.75
N VAL A 567 -8.05 -0.97 4.93
CA VAL A 567 -8.40 -2.12 5.78
C VAL A 567 -9.27 -3.12 5.02
N ALA A 568 -9.21 -4.40 5.40
CA ALA A 568 -10.06 -5.43 4.81
C ALA A 568 -11.55 -5.20 5.16
N CYS A 569 -12.43 -5.38 4.18
CA CYS A 569 -13.88 -5.29 4.41
C CYS A 569 -14.37 -6.51 5.20
N PRO A 570 -15.11 -6.32 6.31
CA PRO A 570 -15.61 -7.42 7.13
C PRO A 570 -16.89 -8.05 6.61
N LEU A 571 -17.41 -7.60 5.46
CA LEU A 571 -18.69 -8.03 4.88
C LEU A 571 -18.48 -8.73 3.53
N THR A 572 -19.22 -9.81 3.31
CA THR A 572 -19.32 -10.51 2.01
C THR A 572 -20.42 -9.90 1.14
N ALA A 573 -20.30 -9.99 -0.17
CA ALA A 573 -21.29 -9.43 -1.09
C ALA A 573 -22.66 -10.12 -0.92
N PRO A 574 -23.77 -9.34 -0.84
CA PRO A 574 -25.12 -9.91 -0.77
C PRO A 574 -25.46 -10.68 -2.06
N GLY A 575 -26.15 -11.79 -1.94
CA GLY A 575 -26.55 -12.64 -3.07
C GLY A 575 -25.51 -13.63 -3.55
N PHE A 576 -24.27 -13.56 -3.08
CA PHE A 576 -23.21 -14.53 -3.43
C PHE A 576 -22.90 -15.54 -2.32
N ALA A 577 -23.43 -15.32 -1.12
CA ALA A 577 -23.16 -16.20 0.03
C ALA A 577 -23.97 -17.51 0.02
N HIS A 578 -25.06 -17.61 -0.75
CA HIS A 578 -25.95 -18.77 -0.74
C HIS A 578 -25.69 -19.81 -1.81
N ASP A 579 -25.13 -19.43 -2.97
CA ASP A 579 -24.97 -20.37 -4.09
C ASP A 579 -23.72 -21.24 -4.01
N ILE A 580 -22.71 -20.82 -3.22
CA ILE A 580 -21.46 -21.61 -3.07
C ILE A 580 -21.68 -22.84 -2.17
N PHE A 581 -22.69 -22.83 -1.29
CA PHE A 581 -23.04 -23.98 -0.43
C PHE A 581 -23.99 -25.00 -1.09
N ALA A 582 -24.60 -24.66 -2.21
CA ALA A 582 -25.50 -25.58 -2.93
C ALA A 582 -24.76 -26.50 -3.92
N THR A 583 -23.46 -26.26 -4.15
CA THR A 583 -22.65 -27.02 -5.12
C THR A 583 -21.44 -27.72 -4.49
N LEU A 584 -21.30 -27.73 -3.19
CA LEU A 584 -20.41 -28.58 -2.39
C LEU A 584 -21.23 -29.53 -1.51
#